data_b71711b43060474f2d951e1682dd1a56
#
_entry.id   b71711b43060474f2d951e1682dd1a56
#
_cell.length_a   1.000
_cell.length_b   1.000
_cell.length_c   1.000
_cell.angle_alpha   90.00
_cell.angle_beta   90.00
_cell.angle_gamma   90.00
#
_symmetry.space_group_name_H-M   'P 1'
#
loop_
_entity.id
_entity.type
_entity.pdbx_description
1 polymer ?
#
loop_
_entity_poly.entity_id
_entity_poly.type
_entity_poly.pdbx_seq_one_letter_code
_entity_poly.pdbx_strand_id
1 'polypeptide(L)'
;MMKFICIVCFLLITGVSAHSQNAENLRRETIQYGTETEIVTLIQALMNEKADYLDDELAALTNTTKNQKILNGVFAFFGERGKNGLEERAIKAVVERDNEANETVYSAVEYLGRVKSKDAVTVIIELLDTGEKRFFGTAFRALGRASSGDEALADEAAEFLVDFYTYRDPGDDNKREVITAIGATGSLKGVSMLVEIVTDTNERIPLRIAALDALSKIGDDAGLEAILGCVSTNDPNVRSAAVGALGPFSGEDVDKAILDAFRDSYYRTRIAAAQASRDRKFAEAVPYLKYRAERDEVPNVKDEAIRALGAIANEEANSVLESLFGERKNSDRVRIIAAEMIMKNEPDKYFKKLVIELDDAKTKNQTALYNGLLKVLGETVVTGDKTDMETITRRLLRNGTIIEKSYGLDMAVNNNLSVLSAEITAVTKDRNESISRKAGRTAEKLGIEILNE
;
A
#
# COMPACT_ATOMS: atom_id res chain seq x y z
N MET A 1 -33.06 -29.33 35.77
CA MET A 1 -31.67 -28.82 35.76
C MET A 1 -31.23 -28.28 34.40
N MET A 2 -32.00 -28.39 33.32
CA MET A 2 -31.61 -28.01 31.95
C MET A 2 -32.10 -26.61 31.49
N LYS A 3 -32.88 -25.91 32.30
CA LYS A 3 -33.39 -24.55 32.01
C LYS A 3 -32.55 -23.40 32.61
N PHE A 4 -31.61 -23.70 33.51
CA PHE A 4 -30.76 -22.66 34.14
C PHE A 4 -29.47 -22.39 33.41
N ILE A 5 -28.99 -23.33 32.56
CA ILE A 5 -27.75 -23.19 31.80
C ILE A 5 -27.92 -22.26 30.60
N CYS A 6 -29.09 -22.18 29.97
CA CYS A 6 -29.36 -21.31 28.84
C CYS A 6 -29.45 -19.82 29.18
N ILE A 7 -29.80 -19.46 30.43
CA ILE A 7 -29.96 -18.05 30.82
C ILE A 7 -28.59 -17.40 31.15
N VAL A 8 -27.65 -18.18 31.67
CA VAL A 8 -26.27 -17.69 31.99
C VAL A 8 -25.45 -17.49 30.72
N CYS A 9 -25.57 -18.36 29.70
CA CYS A 9 -24.94 -18.17 28.42
C CYS A 9 -25.47 -16.96 27.63
N PHE A 10 -26.78 -16.64 27.80
CA PHE A 10 -27.38 -15.48 27.12
C PHE A 10 -26.98 -14.14 27.76
N LEU A 11 -26.68 -14.13 29.07
CA LEU A 11 -26.24 -12.93 29.80
C LEU A 11 -24.73 -12.62 29.60
N LEU A 12 -23.91 -13.60 29.28
CA LEU A 12 -22.48 -13.38 29.02
C LEU A 12 -22.20 -12.91 27.59
N ILE A 13 -22.97 -13.36 26.60
CA ILE A 13 -22.94 -12.87 25.23
C ILE A 13 -23.45 -11.41 25.14
N THR A 14 -24.38 -11.01 26.03
CA THR A 14 -24.89 -9.65 26.06
C THR A 14 -23.95 -8.64 26.73
N GLY A 15 -23.00 -9.07 27.53
CA GLY A 15 -22.07 -8.16 28.24
C GLY A 15 -20.97 -7.57 27.35
N VAL A 16 -20.40 -8.36 26.43
CA VAL A 16 -19.35 -7.89 25.50
C VAL A 16 -19.98 -7.09 24.35
N SER A 17 -21.11 -7.55 23.81
CA SER A 17 -21.87 -6.79 22.82
C SER A 17 -22.47 -5.50 23.39
N ALA A 18 -22.84 -5.44 24.65
CA ALA A 18 -23.32 -4.23 25.30
C ALA A 18 -22.24 -3.16 25.50
N HIS A 19 -20.97 -3.56 25.69
CA HIS A 19 -19.86 -2.61 25.83
C HIS A 19 -19.45 -2.02 24.49
N SER A 20 -19.41 -2.81 23.43
CA SER A 20 -19.14 -2.33 22.07
C SER A 20 -20.31 -1.47 21.56
N GLN A 21 -21.54 -1.89 21.81
CA GLN A 21 -22.74 -1.15 21.42
C GLN A 21 -22.90 0.17 22.18
N ASN A 22 -22.44 0.24 23.44
CA ASN A 22 -22.42 1.48 24.20
C ASN A 22 -21.35 2.45 23.68
N ALA A 23 -20.19 1.95 23.26
CA ALA A 23 -19.13 2.75 22.63
C ALA A 23 -19.57 3.29 21.25
N GLU A 24 -20.23 2.47 20.46
CA GLU A 24 -20.80 2.91 19.16
C GLU A 24 -21.89 3.96 19.34
N ASN A 25 -22.81 3.79 20.30
CA ASN A 25 -23.85 4.78 20.59
C ASN A 25 -23.25 6.11 21.03
N LEU A 26 -22.24 6.10 21.89
CA LEU A 26 -21.52 7.32 22.30
C LEU A 26 -20.88 8.04 21.10
N ARG A 27 -20.32 7.30 20.15
CA ARG A 27 -19.75 7.87 18.92
C ARG A 27 -20.84 8.46 18.01
N ARG A 28 -22.03 7.83 17.91
CA ARG A 28 -23.20 8.39 17.21
C ARG A 28 -23.66 9.69 17.87
N GLU A 29 -23.74 9.70 19.20
CA GLU A 29 -24.05 10.94 19.94
C GLU A 29 -23.00 12.03 19.70
N THR A 30 -21.72 11.67 19.59
CA THR A 30 -20.66 12.63 19.24
C THR A 30 -20.87 13.24 17.86
N ILE A 31 -21.29 12.46 16.85
CA ILE A 31 -21.60 13.00 15.51
C ILE A 31 -22.80 13.98 15.61
N GLN A 32 -23.79 13.67 16.42
CA GLN A 32 -25.03 14.43 16.50
C GLN A 32 -24.91 15.70 17.37
N TYR A 33 -24.17 15.63 18.47
CA TYR A 33 -24.16 16.68 19.51
C TYR A 33 -22.77 17.19 19.88
N GLY A 34 -21.72 16.54 19.38
CA GLY A 34 -20.34 16.91 19.72
C GLY A 34 -19.90 18.24 19.15
N THR A 35 -18.87 18.80 19.76
CA THR A 35 -18.17 19.97 19.22
C THR A 35 -17.40 19.62 17.95
N GLU A 36 -17.01 20.64 17.18
CA GLU A 36 -16.13 20.47 16.01
C GLU A 36 -14.93 19.59 16.32
N THR A 37 -14.24 19.86 17.42
CA THR A 37 -13.02 19.13 17.80
C THR A 37 -13.29 17.67 18.11
N GLU A 38 -14.39 17.36 18.79
CA GLU A 38 -14.78 15.98 19.10
C GLU A 38 -15.13 15.20 17.84
N ILE A 39 -15.90 15.81 16.92
CA ILE A 39 -16.26 15.16 15.65
C ILE A 39 -15.02 14.91 14.79
N VAL A 40 -14.13 15.91 14.64
CA VAL A 40 -12.87 15.73 13.86
C VAL A 40 -11.97 14.68 14.50
N THR A 41 -11.88 14.64 15.82
CA THR A 41 -11.11 13.63 16.55
C THR A 41 -11.71 12.23 16.34
N LEU A 42 -13.03 12.12 16.34
CA LEU A 42 -13.74 10.86 16.06
C LEU A 42 -13.46 10.38 14.63
N ILE A 43 -13.56 11.27 13.62
CA ILE A 43 -13.25 10.92 12.23
C ILE A 43 -11.81 10.37 12.12
N GLN A 44 -10.84 11.03 12.78
CA GLN A 44 -9.46 10.55 12.79
C GLN A 44 -9.29 9.19 13.48
N ALA A 45 -10.05 8.94 14.55
CA ALA A 45 -10.06 7.63 15.21
C ALA A 45 -10.63 6.54 14.29
N LEU A 46 -11.73 6.81 13.60
CA LEU A 46 -12.34 5.89 12.63
C LEU A 46 -11.41 5.58 11.45
N MET A 47 -10.65 6.57 10.95
CA MET A 47 -9.61 6.37 9.93
C MET A 47 -8.54 5.39 10.41
N ASN A 48 -8.01 5.60 11.62
CA ASN A 48 -6.96 4.76 12.20
C ASN A 48 -7.45 3.32 12.48
N GLU A 49 -8.71 3.18 12.88
CA GLU A 49 -9.36 1.90 13.15
C GLU A 49 -9.83 1.19 11.87
N LYS A 50 -9.86 1.90 10.73
CA LYS A 50 -10.48 1.45 9.46
C LYS A 50 -11.94 1.04 9.65
N ALA A 51 -12.65 1.76 10.54
CA ALA A 51 -14.04 1.47 10.88
C ALA A 51 -15.00 2.15 9.89
N ASP A 52 -16.14 1.52 9.62
CA ASP A 52 -17.13 1.95 8.60
C ASP A 52 -18.58 2.04 9.12
N TYR A 53 -18.81 1.67 10.36
CA TYR A 53 -20.16 1.54 10.94
C TYR A 53 -20.87 2.88 11.23
N LEU A 54 -20.20 4.04 11.00
CA LEU A 54 -20.76 5.39 11.12
C LEU A 54 -20.81 6.13 9.78
N ASP A 55 -20.67 5.43 8.67
CA ASP A 55 -20.61 6.04 7.35
C ASP A 55 -21.90 6.79 7.00
N ASP A 56 -23.06 6.22 7.31
CA ASP A 56 -24.35 6.84 7.01
C ASP A 56 -24.57 8.14 7.81
N GLU A 57 -24.18 8.15 9.08
CA GLU A 57 -24.27 9.33 9.94
C GLU A 57 -23.30 10.43 9.50
N LEU A 58 -22.08 10.07 9.10
CA LEU A 58 -21.09 11.00 8.59
C LEU A 58 -21.53 11.57 7.22
N ALA A 59 -22.07 10.75 6.34
CA ALA A 59 -22.61 11.21 5.07
C ALA A 59 -23.79 12.18 5.29
N ALA A 60 -24.74 11.85 6.16
CA ALA A 60 -25.86 12.72 6.50
C ALA A 60 -25.39 14.07 7.09
N LEU A 61 -24.34 14.06 7.91
CA LEU A 61 -23.76 15.27 8.50
C LEU A 61 -23.24 16.24 7.45
N THR A 62 -22.70 15.78 6.32
CA THR A 62 -22.19 16.65 5.25
C THR A 62 -23.25 17.52 4.60
N ASN A 63 -24.53 17.09 4.64
CA ASN A 63 -25.65 17.84 4.08
C ASN A 63 -26.17 18.94 5.02
N THR A 64 -25.84 18.86 6.29
CA THR A 64 -26.35 19.79 7.32
C THR A 64 -25.29 20.72 7.88
N THR A 65 -24.04 20.27 7.94
CA THR A 65 -22.94 21.09 8.48
C THR A 65 -22.39 22.08 7.46
N LYS A 66 -22.03 23.28 7.95
CA LYS A 66 -21.24 24.28 7.23
C LYS A 66 -19.80 24.33 7.76
N ASN A 67 -19.45 23.47 8.70
CA ASN A 67 -18.14 23.47 9.30
C ASN A 67 -17.11 22.84 8.34
N GLN A 68 -16.15 23.63 7.90
CA GLN A 68 -15.13 23.24 6.92
C GLN A 68 -14.29 22.04 7.38
N LYS A 69 -13.88 22.02 8.65
CA LYS A 69 -13.01 20.94 9.15
C LYS A 69 -13.74 19.61 9.21
N ILE A 70 -15.03 19.64 9.53
CA ILE A 70 -15.86 18.43 9.51
C ILE A 70 -16.04 17.97 8.05
N LEU A 71 -16.44 18.87 7.13
CA LEU A 71 -16.60 18.53 5.71
C LEU A 71 -15.32 17.94 5.12
N ASN A 72 -14.19 18.62 5.33
CA ASN A 72 -12.88 18.16 4.81
C ASN A 72 -12.50 16.82 5.42
N GLY A 73 -12.75 16.62 6.72
CA GLY A 73 -12.49 15.35 7.39
C GLY A 73 -13.33 14.20 6.83
N VAL A 74 -14.62 14.43 6.56
CA VAL A 74 -15.49 13.39 6.00
C VAL A 74 -15.14 13.09 4.55
N PHE A 75 -14.88 14.10 3.69
CA PHE A 75 -14.39 13.88 2.33
C PHE A 75 -13.08 13.06 2.31
N ALA A 76 -12.13 13.38 3.19
CA ALA A 76 -10.89 12.64 3.30
C ALA A 76 -11.13 11.19 3.75
N PHE A 77 -11.97 10.99 4.78
CA PHE A 77 -12.31 9.68 5.34
C PHE A 77 -12.94 8.74 4.31
N PHE A 78 -13.88 9.24 3.50
CA PHE A 78 -14.50 8.47 2.42
C PHE A 78 -13.51 8.26 1.27
N GLY A 79 -12.80 9.32 0.87
CA GLY A 79 -11.84 9.28 -0.24
C GLY A 79 -10.68 8.31 -0.02
N GLU A 80 -10.11 8.24 1.20
CA GLU A 80 -9.02 7.31 1.50
C GLU A 80 -9.43 5.85 1.43
N ARG A 81 -10.71 5.57 1.65
CA ARG A 81 -11.28 4.23 1.54
C ARG A 81 -11.86 3.93 0.15
N GLY A 82 -11.83 4.92 -0.78
CA GLY A 82 -12.48 4.80 -2.09
C GLY A 82 -13.99 4.58 -1.99
N LYS A 83 -14.63 5.11 -0.93
CA LYS A 83 -16.05 4.89 -0.66
C LYS A 83 -16.91 5.98 -1.30
N ASN A 84 -17.88 5.56 -2.10
CA ASN A 84 -18.90 6.39 -2.70
C ASN A 84 -19.95 6.84 -1.67
N GLY A 85 -20.77 7.85 -2.06
CA GLY A 85 -21.93 8.32 -1.30
C GLY A 85 -21.91 9.81 -0.95
N LEU A 86 -20.85 10.55 -1.31
CA LEU A 86 -20.75 12.00 -1.08
C LEU A 86 -20.62 12.79 -2.40
N GLU A 87 -20.77 12.13 -3.56
CA GLU A 87 -20.51 12.72 -4.89
C GLU A 87 -21.37 13.96 -5.14
N GLU A 88 -22.67 13.86 -4.86
CA GLU A 88 -23.60 14.99 -5.04
C GLU A 88 -23.19 16.20 -4.18
N ARG A 89 -22.85 15.97 -2.91
CA ARG A 89 -22.39 17.03 -2.01
C ARG A 89 -21.04 17.62 -2.42
N ALA A 90 -20.14 16.77 -2.91
CA ALA A 90 -18.83 17.20 -3.38
C ALA A 90 -18.94 18.00 -4.70
N ILE A 91 -19.72 17.52 -5.68
CA ILE A 91 -20.02 18.25 -6.91
C ILE A 91 -20.63 19.62 -6.58
N LYS A 92 -21.60 19.67 -5.66
CA LYS A 92 -22.19 20.92 -5.22
C LYS A 92 -21.15 21.89 -4.65
N ALA A 93 -20.19 21.41 -3.87
CA ALA A 93 -19.13 22.25 -3.32
C ALA A 93 -18.20 22.81 -4.42
N VAL A 94 -18.00 22.10 -5.51
CA VAL A 94 -17.21 22.57 -6.65
C VAL A 94 -17.98 23.59 -7.49
N VAL A 95 -19.26 23.33 -7.75
CA VAL A 95 -20.12 24.22 -8.54
C VAL A 95 -20.40 25.54 -7.80
N GLU A 96 -20.73 25.44 -6.50
CA GLU A 96 -21.03 26.61 -5.66
C GLU A 96 -19.79 27.13 -4.91
N ARG A 97 -18.59 26.94 -5.47
CA ARG A 97 -17.28 27.20 -4.81
C ARG A 97 -17.11 28.60 -4.25
N ASP A 98 -17.81 29.59 -4.81
CA ASP A 98 -17.79 30.99 -4.29
C ASP A 98 -18.43 31.10 -2.90
N ASN A 99 -19.27 30.13 -2.53
CA ASN A 99 -19.93 30.05 -1.23
C ASN A 99 -19.23 29.08 -0.26
N GLU A 100 -18.17 28.41 -0.71
CA GLU A 100 -17.41 27.43 0.06
C GLU A 100 -15.99 27.95 0.33
N ALA A 101 -15.35 27.44 1.36
CA ALA A 101 -13.93 27.69 1.55
C ALA A 101 -13.08 26.93 0.54
N ASN A 102 -11.95 27.48 0.14
CA ASN A 102 -11.05 26.83 -0.81
C ASN A 102 -10.66 25.41 -0.38
N GLU A 103 -10.38 25.22 0.91
CA GLU A 103 -10.01 23.93 1.49
C GLU A 103 -11.12 22.88 1.33
N THR A 104 -12.38 23.32 1.40
CA THR A 104 -13.52 22.43 1.17
C THR A 104 -13.63 22.04 -0.31
N VAL A 105 -13.41 23.00 -1.22
CA VAL A 105 -13.37 22.72 -2.65
C VAL A 105 -12.22 21.77 -2.98
N TYR A 106 -11.01 21.96 -2.42
CA TYR A 106 -9.89 21.03 -2.59
C TYR A 106 -10.24 19.61 -2.13
N SER A 107 -10.82 19.51 -0.94
CA SER A 107 -11.18 18.21 -0.37
C SER A 107 -12.28 17.51 -1.18
N ALA A 108 -13.25 18.25 -1.68
CA ALA A 108 -14.31 17.75 -2.55
C ALA A 108 -13.75 17.24 -3.89
N VAL A 109 -12.91 18.03 -4.57
CA VAL A 109 -12.26 17.66 -5.83
C VAL A 109 -11.39 16.42 -5.64
N GLU A 110 -10.57 16.38 -4.58
CA GLU A 110 -9.71 15.21 -4.28
C GLU A 110 -10.56 13.95 -4.00
N TYR A 111 -11.66 14.07 -3.23
CA TYR A 111 -12.61 12.98 -3.00
C TYR A 111 -13.16 12.45 -4.32
N LEU A 112 -13.70 13.33 -5.19
CA LEU A 112 -14.28 12.95 -6.47
C LEU A 112 -13.30 12.17 -7.36
N GLY A 113 -12.03 12.61 -7.39
CA GLY A 113 -10.98 11.89 -8.09
C GLY A 113 -10.65 10.53 -7.48
N ARG A 114 -10.64 10.40 -6.15
CA ARG A 114 -10.30 9.14 -5.44
C ARG A 114 -11.38 8.08 -5.62
N VAL A 115 -12.65 8.47 -5.58
CA VAL A 115 -13.78 7.55 -5.81
C VAL A 115 -14.06 7.31 -7.29
N LYS A 116 -13.29 7.94 -8.18
CA LYS A 116 -13.46 7.84 -9.64
C LYS A 116 -14.87 8.21 -10.09
N SER A 117 -15.38 9.34 -9.58
CA SER A 117 -16.72 9.80 -9.89
C SER A 117 -16.82 10.23 -11.36
N LYS A 118 -17.57 9.48 -12.15
CA LYS A 118 -17.78 9.78 -13.57
C LYS A 118 -18.51 11.11 -13.79
N ASP A 119 -19.52 11.37 -12.95
CA ASP A 119 -20.31 12.61 -13.02
C ASP A 119 -19.49 13.86 -12.70
N ALA A 120 -18.34 13.70 -12.05
CA ALA A 120 -17.44 14.79 -11.73
C ALA A 120 -16.52 15.22 -12.89
N VAL A 121 -16.37 14.42 -13.94
CA VAL A 121 -15.44 14.70 -15.05
C VAL A 121 -15.75 16.07 -15.69
N THR A 122 -16.97 16.26 -16.14
CA THR A 122 -17.42 17.53 -16.72
C THR A 122 -17.27 18.70 -15.75
N VAL A 123 -17.64 18.52 -14.48
CA VAL A 123 -17.56 19.56 -13.45
C VAL A 123 -16.11 19.97 -13.17
N ILE A 124 -15.17 19.02 -13.20
CA ILE A 124 -13.75 19.31 -13.02
C ILE A 124 -13.17 20.00 -14.25
N ILE A 125 -13.59 19.62 -15.46
CA ILE A 125 -13.23 20.32 -16.71
C ILE A 125 -13.72 21.78 -16.64
N GLU A 126 -14.98 22.02 -16.28
CA GLU A 126 -15.52 23.34 -16.08
C GLU A 126 -14.74 24.16 -15.04
N LEU A 127 -14.34 23.54 -13.91
CA LEU A 127 -13.50 24.19 -12.91
C LEU A 127 -12.14 24.63 -13.50
N LEU A 128 -11.50 23.77 -14.29
CA LEU A 128 -10.23 24.10 -14.97
C LEU A 128 -10.41 25.19 -16.03
N ASP A 129 -11.54 25.22 -16.71
CA ASP A 129 -11.87 26.24 -17.72
C ASP A 129 -12.03 27.64 -17.15
N THR A 130 -12.34 27.78 -15.85
CA THR A 130 -12.40 29.09 -15.20
C THR A 130 -11.05 29.80 -15.12
N GLY A 131 -9.94 29.04 -15.26
CA GLY A 131 -8.59 29.58 -15.15
C GLY A 131 -8.15 29.90 -13.71
N GLU A 132 -8.87 29.41 -12.69
CA GLU A 132 -8.55 29.60 -11.28
C GLU A 132 -7.34 28.75 -10.87
N LYS A 133 -6.13 29.27 -11.09
CA LYS A 133 -4.85 28.56 -10.90
C LYS A 133 -4.70 27.91 -9.53
N ARG A 134 -5.35 28.44 -8.48
CA ARG A 134 -5.34 27.84 -7.14
C ARG A 134 -5.82 26.39 -7.14
N PHE A 135 -6.77 26.00 -7.98
CA PHE A 135 -7.32 24.65 -8.03
C PHE A 135 -6.59 23.70 -9.00
N PHE A 136 -5.74 24.20 -9.89
CA PHE A 136 -5.15 23.46 -11.00
C PHE A 136 -4.53 22.12 -10.56
N GLY A 137 -3.57 22.13 -9.64
CA GLY A 137 -2.88 20.91 -9.27
C GLY A 137 -3.80 19.80 -8.74
N THR A 138 -4.82 20.15 -7.96
CA THR A 138 -5.79 19.18 -7.44
C THR A 138 -6.77 18.75 -8.53
N ALA A 139 -7.25 19.69 -9.36
CA ALA A 139 -8.21 19.40 -10.42
C ALA A 139 -7.61 18.53 -11.52
N PHE A 140 -6.36 18.77 -11.95
CA PHE A 140 -5.69 17.90 -12.92
C PHE A 140 -5.58 16.45 -12.42
N ARG A 141 -5.10 16.27 -11.18
CA ARG A 141 -5.01 14.91 -10.60
C ARG A 141 -6.36 14.22 -10.47
N ALA A 142 -7.37 14.98 -10.05
CA ALA A 142 -8.73 14.45 -9.90
C ALA A 142 -9.35 14.09 -11.26
N LEU A 143 -9.16 14.92 -12.30
CA LEU A 143 -9.65 14.67 -13.64
C LEU A 143 -9.10 13.35 -14.21
N GLY A 144 -7.76 13.18 -14.14
CA GLY A 144 -7.13 11.95 -14.64
C GLY A 144 -7.61 10.69 -13.90
N ARG A 145 -7.90 10.79 -12.59
CA ARG A 145 -8.42 9.65 -11.82
C ARG A 145 -9.91 9.40 -12.07
N ALA A 146 -10.73 10.45 -12.10
CA ALA A 146 -12.17 10.35 -12.24
C ALA A 146 -12.58 9.75 -13.60
N SER A 147 -11.84 10.09 -14.65
CA SER A 147 -12.07 9.59 -16.01
C SER A 147 -11.57 8.17 -16.25
N SER A 148 -10.63 7.67 -15.40
CA SER A 148 -9.99 6.37 -15.60
C SER A 148 -10.99 5.21 -15.47
N GLY A 149 -10.98 4.28 -16.44
CA GLY A 149 -11.84 3.09 -16.45
C GLY A 149 -13.16 3.28 -17.22
N ASP A 150 -13.35 4.44 -17.86
CA ASP A 150 -14.40 4.66 -18.86
C ASP A 150 -13.74 5.29 -20.09
N GLU A 151 -13.76 4.57 -21.21
CA GLU A 151 -13.01 4.95 -22.42
C GLU A 151 -13.41 6.34 -22.96
N ALA A 152 -14.71 6.63 -23.01
CA ALA A 152 -15.20 7.91 -23.53
C ALA A 152 -14.78 9.09 -22.62
N LEU A 153 -14.90 8.93 -21.31
CA LEU A 153 -14.49 9.95 -20.34
C LEU A 153 -12.96 10.09 -20.27
N ALA A 154 -12.23 8.99 -20.42
CA ALA A 154 -10.77 9.01 -20.48
C ALA A 154 -10.27 9.77 -21.71
N ASP A 155 -10.90 9.55 -22.86
CA ASP A 155 -10.57 10.25 -24.10
C ASP A 155 -10.90 11.75 -24.01
N GLU A 156 -12.09 12.10 -23.52
CA GLU A 156 -12.49 13.50 -23.28
C GLU A 156 -11.51 14.22 -22.34
N ALA A 157 -11.18 13.61 -21.21
CA ALA A 157 -10.27 14.18 -20.26
C ALA A 157 -8.84 14.32 -20.83
N ALA A 158 -8.36 13.30 -21.57
CA ALA A 158 -7.02 13.34 -22.15
C ALA A 158 -6.93 14.42 -23.25
N GLU A 159 -7.91 14.53 -24.14
CA GLU A 159 -7.96 15.58 -25.16
C GLU A 159 -7.97 16.96 -24.51
N PHE A 160 -8.82 17.17 -23.49
CA PHE A 160 -8.82 18.42 -22.73
C PHE A 160 -7.47 18.75 -22.10
N LEU A 161 -6.82 17.78 -21.45
CA LEU A 161 -5.52 17.96 -20.80
C LEU A 161 -4.40 18.26 -21.81
N VAL A 162 -4.40 17.60 -22.97
CA VAL A 162 -3.47 17.87 -24.07
C VAL A 162 -3.63 19.29 -24.59
N ASP A 163 -4.87 19.71 -24.85
CA ASP A 163 -5.18 21.08 -25.28
C ASP A 163 -4.78 22.11 -24.23
N PHE A 164 -5.04 21.80 -22.95
CA PHE A 164 -4.67 22.66 -21.85
C PHE A 164 -3.16 22.84 -21.75
N TYR A 165 -2.38 21.75 -21.86
CA TYR A 165 -0.93 21.82 -21.85
C TYR A 165 -0.37 22.62 -23.02
N THR A 166 -0.94 22.42 -24.22
CA THR A 166 -0.41 22.97 -25.47
C THR A 166 -0.76 24.42 -25.68
N TYR A 167 -2.00 24.83 -25.35
CA TYR A 167 -2.53 26.13 -25.76
C TYR A 167 -2.83 27.09 -24.61
N ARG A 168 -3.00 26.58 -23.36
CA ARG A 168 -3.43 27.41 -22.23
C ARG A 168 -2.35 27.70 -21.20
N ASP A 169 -1.17 27.09 -21.35
CA ASP A 169 -0.03 27.18 -20.43
C ASP A 169 -0.41 27.00 -18.95
N PRO A 170 -0.36 25.77 -18.42
CA PRO A 170 -0.70 25.51 -17.03
C PRO A 170 0.24 26.19 -16.02
N GLY A 171 1.31 26.80 -16.50
CA GLY A 171 2.44 27.28 -15.71
C GLY A 171 3.40 26.15 -15.36
N ASP A 172 4.65 26.53 -15.16
CA ASP A 172 5.76 25.57 -14.96
C ASP A 172 5.55 24.59 -13.81
N ASP A 173 4.92 25.05 -12.72
CA ASP A 173 4.65 24.21 -11.55
C ASP A 173 3.59 23.14 -11.82
N ASN A 174 2.70 23.37 -12.78
CA ASN A 174 1.61 22.46 -13.07
C ASN A 174 1.83 21.58 -14.31
N LYS A 175 2.83 21.84 -15.15
CA LYS A 175 3.12 21.03 -16.34
C LYS A 175 3.27 19.54 -16.01
N ARG A 176 3.99 19.24 -14.92
CA ARG A 176 4.16 17.88 -14.44
C ARG A 176 2.83 17.25 -14.01
N GLU A 177 1.96 18.02 -13.36
CA GLU A 177 0.65 17.52 -12.91
C GLU A 177 -0.26 17.17 -14.10
N VAL A 178 -0.25 18.00 -15.17
CA VAL A 178 -0.99 17.72 -16.40
C VAL A 178 -0.48 16.42 -17.06
N ILE A 179 0.85 16.29 -17.24
CA ILE A 179 1.45 15.07 -17.81
C ILE A 179 1.05 13.83 -16.99
N THR A 180 1.13 13.93 -15.65
CA THR A 180 0.75 12.84 -14.75
C THR A 180 -0.73 12.51 -14.85
N ALA A 181 -1.60 13.52 -15.01
CA ALA A 181 -3.04 13.35 -15.19
C ALA A 181 -3.38 12.66 -16.52
N ILE A 182 -2.70 13.04 -17.62
CA ILE A 182 -2.84 12.36 -18.92
C ILE A 182 -2.54 10.86 -18.78
N GLY A 183 -1.42 10.51 -18.14
CA GLY A 183 -1.11 9.10 -17.88
C GLY A 183 -2.15 8.38 -17.01
N ALA A 184 -2.77 9.10 -16.07
CA ALA A 184 -3.78 8.53 -15.18
C ALA A 184 -5.14 8.28 -15.87
N THR A 185 -5.45 8.96 -16.98
CA THR A 185 -6.65 8.66 -17.79
C THR A 185 -6.59 7.26 -18.39
N GLY A 186 -5.40 6.79 -18.77
CA GLY A 186 -5.18 5.56 -19.54
C GLY A 186 -5.53 5.70 -21.04
N SER A 187 -5.91 6.89 -21.51
CA SER A 187 -6.31 7.13 -22.89
C SER A 187 -5.12 7.24 -23.85
N LEU A 188 -5.27 6.68 -25.05
CA LEU A 188 -4.27 6.80 -26.13
C LEU A 188 -4.15 8.20 -26.72
N LYS A 189 -5.14 9.07 -26.50
CA LYS A 189 -5.16 10.47 -26.97
C LYS A 189 -3.98 11.31 -26.47
N GLY A 190 -3.43 10.92 -25.31
CA GLY A 190 -2.25 11.59 -24.74
C GLY A 190 -0.92 11.12 -25.29
N VAL A 191 -0.84 9.95 -25.93
CA VAL A 191 0.43 9.27 -26.27
C VAL A 191 1.33 10.11 -27.15
N SER A 192 0.80 10.74 -28.19
CA SER A 192 1.61 11.55 -29.13
C SER A 192 2.34 12.69 -28.41
N MET A 193 1.64 13.45 -27.57
CA MET A 193 2.24 14.54 -26.80
C MET A 193 3.29 14.00 -25.79
N LEU A 194 3.02 12.89 -25.13
CA LEU A 194 3.95 12.30 -24.18
C LEU A 194 5.24 11.82 -24.90
N VAL A 195 5.11 11.24 -26.09
CA VAL A 195 6.24 10.84 -26.95
C VAL A 195 7.08 12.07 -27.34
N GLU A 196 6.45 13.17 -27.74
CA GLU A 196 7.17 14.42 -28.02
C GLU A 196 7.98 14.90 -26.82
N ILE A 197 7.39 14.94 -25.62
CA ILE A 197 8.06 15.34 -24.37
C ILE A 197 9.24 14.41 -24.07
N VAL A 198 9.06 13.11 -24.22
CA VAL A 198 10.12 12.10 -23.92
C VAL A 198 11.30 12.25 -24.88
N THR A 199 11.03 12.48 -26.17
CA THR A 199 12.05 12.52 -27.24
C THR A 199 12.77 13.88 -27.34
N ASP A 200 12.15 14.97 -26.86
CA ASP A 200 12.81 16.27 -26.83
C ASP A 200 13.93 16.29 -25.79
N THR A 201 15.16 16.29 -26.27
CA THR A 201 16.37 16.33 -25.41
C THR A 201 16.57 17.66 -24.70
N ASN A 202 15.89 18.74 -25.13
CA ASN A 202 15.93 20.05 -24.49
C ASN A 202 14.85 20.21 -23.42
N GLU A 203 13.86 19.31 -23.37
CA GLU A 203 12.81 19.35 -22.36
C GLU A 203 13.41 19.03 -20.98
N ARG A 204 12.85 19.67 -19.94
CA ARG A 204 13.29 19.50 -18.55
C ARG A 204 13.21 18.03 -18.12
N ILE A 205 14.28 17.53 -17.52
CA ILE A 205 14.39 16.14 -17.04
C ILE A 205 13.16 15.70 -16.21
N PRO A 206 12.63 16.50 -15.26
CA PRO A 206 11.44 16.08 -14.50
C PRO A 206 10.18 15.88 -15.35
N LEU A 207 10.02 16.61 -16.45
CA LEU A 207 8.87 16.45 -17.37
C LEU A 207 9.06 15.20 -18.24
N ARG A 208 10.26 14.96 -18.75
CA ARG A 208 10.59 13.73 -19.48
C ARG A 208 10.36 12.49 -18.62
N ILE A 209 10.75 12.52 -17.34
CA ILE A 209 10.51 11.42 -16.39
C ILE A 209 9.00 11.24 -16.15
N ALA A 210 8.24 12.32 -15.98
CA ALA A 210 6.80 12.24 -15.79
C ALA A 210 6.10 11.67 -17.04
N ALA A 211 6.58 12.02 -18.24
CA ALA A 211 6.04 11.50 -19.49
C ALA A 211 6.36 10.00 -19.69
N LEU A 212 7.56 9.54 -19.31
CA LEU A 212 7.90 8.11 -19.28
C LEU A 212 6.99 7.32 -18.33
N ASP A 213 6.73 7.86 -17.12
CA ASP A 213 5.80 7.25 -16.17
C ASP A 213 4.36 7.24 -16.70
N ALA A 214 3.96 8.30 -17.40
CA ALA A 214 2.63 8.40 -18.02
C ALA A 214 2.46 7.38 -19.16
N LEU A 215 3.44 7.24 -20.06
CA LEU A 215 3.45 6.22 -21.12
C LEU A 215 3.40 4.80 -20.54
N SER A 216 4.16 4.55 -19.47
CA SER A 216 4.12 3.27 -18.76
C SER A 216 2.74 2.95 -18.18
N LYS A 217 2.03 3.96 -17.63
CA LYS A 217 0.68 3.78 -17.08
C LYS A 217 -0.37 3.54 -18.15
N ILE A 218 -0.23 4.17 -19.32
CA ILE A 218 -1.09 3.91 -20.47
C ILE A 218 -0.84 2.48 -20.97
N GLY A 219 0.43 2.04 -21.00
CA GLY A 219 0.81 0.65 -21.30
C GLY A 219 0.56 0.24 -22.76
N ASP A 220 0.46 1.20 -23.70
CA ASP A 220 0.25 0.92 -25.12
C ASP A 220 1.57 0.93 -25.91
N ASP A 221 1.69 0.00 -26.86
CA ASP A 221 2.89 -0.18 -27.69
C ASP A 221 3.27 1.07 -28.51
N ALA A 222 2.33 1.99 -28.76
CA ALA A 222 2.62 3.25 -29.43
C ALA A 222 3.65 4.13 -28.66
N GLY A 223 3.74 3.97 -27.32
CA GLY A 223 4.75 4.65 -26.49
C GLY A 223 6.07 3.89 -26.33
N LEU A 224 6.09 2.59 -26.67
CA LEU A 224 7.22 1.71 -26.34
C LEU A 224 8.51 2.10 -27.05
N GLU A 225 8.45 2.48 -28.33
CA GLU A 225 9.65 2.90 -29.08
C GLU A 225 10.34 4.11 -28.45
N ALA A 226 9.56 5.10 -27.97
CA ALA A 226 10.09 6.28 -27.30
C ALA A 226 10.73 5.91 -25.93
N ILE A 227 10.13 4.99 -25.20
CA ILE A 227 10.68 4.48 -23.93
C ILE A 227 12.00 3.76 -24.21
N LEU A 228 12.04 2.83 -25.18
CA LEU A 228 13.26 2.11 -25.58
C LEU A 228 14.37 3.04 -26.06
N GLY A 229 14.02 4.13 -26.76
CA GLY A 229 14.99 5.16 -27.16
C GLY A 229 15.68 5.86 -25.97
N CYS A 230 15.04 5.86 -24.79
CA CYS A 230 15.55 6.52 -23.59
C CYS A 230 16.39 5.63 -22.67
N VAL A 231 16.41 4.29 -22.83
CA VAL A 231 17.17 3.39 -21.93
C VAL A 231 18.69 3.53 -22.05
N SER A 232 19.16 4.16 -23.12
CA SER A 232 20.60 4.41 -23.36
C SER A 232 20.99 5.89 -23.37
N THR A 233 20.08 6.80 -23.00
CA THR A 233 20.35 8.26 -22.98
C THR A 233 21.47 8.62 -21.97
N ASN A 234 22.13 9.75 -22.17
CA ASN A 234 23.23 10.18 -21.30
C ASN A 234 22.78 10.53 -19.87
N ASP A 235 21.56 11.08 -19.69
CA ASP A 235 21.08 11.42 -18.36
C ASP A 235 20.68 10.15 -17.58
N PRO A 236 21.30 9.89 -16.41
CA PRO A 236 21.07 8.66 -15.66
C PRO A 236 19.68 8.59 -15.03
N ASN A 237 19.03 9.73 -14.75
CA ASN A 237 17.69 9.71 -14.18
C ASN A 237 16.65 9.37 -15.25
N VAL A 238 16.82 9.89 -16.48
CA VAL A 238 15.98 9.53 -17.63
C VAL A 238 16.15 8.06 -17.98
N ARG A 239 17.40 7.54 -18.02
CA ARG A 239 17.63 6.09 -18.23
C ARG A 239 16.92 5.24 -17.20
N SER A 240 17.08 5.62 -15.92
CA SER A 240 16.43 4.91 -14.81
C SER A 240 14.91 4.90 -14.94
N ALA A 241 14.31 6.04 -15.29
CA ALA A 241 12.87 6.16 -15.50
C ALA A 241 12.40 5.33 -16.71
N ALA A 242 13.16 5.37 -17.81
CA ALA A 242 12.85 4.58 -19.02
C ALA A 242 12.86 3.07 -18.74
N VAL A 243 13.87 2.57 -18.01
CA VAL A 243 13.93 1.16 -17.62
C VAL A 243 12.77 0.79 -16.71
N GLY A 244 12.42 1.65 -15.74
CA GLY A 244 11.23 1.45 -14.89
C GLY A 244 9.93 1.43 -15.66
N ALA A 245 9.83 2.27 -16.70
CA ALA A 245 8.66 2.36 -17.56
C ALA A 245 8.42 1.10 -18.42
N LEU A 246 9.41 0.22 -18.56
CA LEU A 246 9.28 -1.05 -19.31
C LEU A 246 8.45 -2.12 -18.59
N GLY A 247 8.10 -1.92 -17.31
CA GLY A 247 7.39 -2.92 -16.50
C GLY A 247 6.15 -3.54 -17.15
N PRO A 248 5.22 -2.79 -17.74
CA PRO A 248 4.02 -3.34 -18.36
C PRO A 248 4.23 -3.94 -19.76
N PHE A 249 5.37 -3.71 -20.39
CA PHE A 249 5.65 -4.15 -21.78
C PHE A 249 6.34 -5.51 -21.82
N SER A 250 6.27 -6.17 -23.00
CA SER A 250 6.92 -7.45 -23.27
C SER A 250 7.54 -7.44 -24.67
N GLY A 251 8.46 -8.39 -24.93
CA GLY A 251 9.12 -8.55 -26.21
C GLY A 251 10.65 -8.60 -26.05
N GLU A 252 11.34 -9.09 -27.08
CA GLU A 252 12.77 -9.34 -27.07
C GLU A 252 13.60 -8.07 -26.77
N ASP A 253 13.23 -6.93 -27.37
CA ASP A 253 13.92 -5.67 -27.13
C ASP A 253 13.72 -5.15 -25.70
N VAL A 254 12.53 -5.35 -25.13
CA VAL A 254 12.22 -5.01 -23.74
C VAL A 254 13.03 -5.89 -22.78
N ASP A 255 13.06 -7.19 -23.03
CA ASP A 255 13.82 -8.17 -22.23
C ASP A 255 15.31 -7.82 -22.24
N LYS A 256 15.85 -7.57 -23.40
CA LYS A 256 17.25 -7.15 -23.58
C LYS A 256 17.55 -5.85 -22.84
N ALA A 257 16.69 -4.83 -22.98
CA ALA A 257 16.88 -3.55 -22.31
C ALA A 257 16.91 -3.69 -20.79
N ILE A 258 16.00 -4.50 -20.20
CA ILE A 258 15.96 -4.77 -18.76
C ILE A 258 17.23 -5.53 -18.32
N LEU A 259 17.67 -6.57 -19.06
CA LEU A 259 18.87 -7.34 -18.70
C LEU A 259 20.14 -6.51 -18.81
N ASP A 260 20.25 -5.64 -19.82
CA ASP A 260 21.40 -4.74 -19.98
C ASP A 260 21.43 -3.68 -18.86
N ALA A 261 20.28 -3.19 -18.41
CA ALA A 261 20.17 -2.20 -17.33
C ALA A 261 20.71 -2.70 -15.98
N PHE A 262 20.80 -4.01 -15.75
CA PHE A 262 21.50 -4.55 -14.58
C PHE A 262 23.00 -4.23 -14.55
N ARG A 263 23.60 -3.84 -15.68
CA ARG A 263 25.02 -3.46 -15.79
C ARG A 263 25.26 -1.96 -15.74
N ASP A 264 24.22 -1.15 -15.63
CA ASP A 264 24.36 0.32 -15.61
C ASP A 264 25.23 0.77 -14.41
N SER A 265 26.05 1.77 -14.64
CA SER A 265 26.87 2.39 -13.59
C SER A 265 26.02 3.10 -12.53
N TYR A 266 24.86 3.63 -12.91
CA TYR A 266 23.94 4.31 -12.01
C TYR A 266 23.06 3.32 -11.26
N TYR A 267 23.18 3.31 -9.94
CA TYR A 267 22.51 2.33 -9.10
C TYR A 267 20.99 2.34 -9.21
N ARG A 268 20.36 3.51 -9.49
CA ARG A 268 18.91 3.60 -9.66
C ARG A 268 18.42 2.88 -10.91
N THR A 269 19.21 2.87 -11.99
CA THR A 269 18.91 2.09 -13.19
C THR A 269 18.93 0.59 -12.88
N ARG A 270 19.88 0.12 -12.06
CA ARG A 270 19.90 -1.28 -11.60
C ARG A 270 18.71 -1.63 -10.69
N ILE A 271 18.27 -0.68 -9.86
CA ILE A 271 17.03 -0.83 -9.08
C ILE A 271 15.82 -0.93 -10.01
N ALA A 272 15.72 -0.04 -11.01
CA ALA A 272 14.61 -0.05 -11.97
C ALA A 272 14.55 -1.37 -12.77
N ALA A 273 15.71 -1.93 -13.15
CA ALA A 273 15.79 -3.24 -13.78
C ALA A 273 15.24 -4.37 -12.88
N ALA A 274 15.56 -4.34 -11.57
CA ALA A 274 15.04 -5.30 -10.62
C ALA A 274 13.53 -5.12 -10.41
N GLN A 275 13.03 -3.89 -10.36
CA GLN A 275 11.61 -3.58 -10.24
C GLN A 275 10.82 -4.04 -11.49
N ALA A 276 11.31 -3.71 -12.69
CA ALA A 276 10.69 -4.16 -13.93
C ALA A 276 10.67 -5.71 -14.01
N SER A 277 11.76 -6.37 -13.59
CA SER A 277 11.80 -7.84 -13.52
C SER A 277 10.83 -8.42 -12.51
N ARG A 278 10.62 -7.74 -11.37
CA ARG A 278 9.65 -8.10 -10.34
C ARG A 278 8.22 -8.02 -10.89
N ASP A 279 7.87 -6.89 -11.48
CA ASP A 279 6.51 -6.58 -11.91
C ASP A 279 6.07 -7.51 -13.05
N ARG A 280 7.01 -7.92 -13.89
CA ARG A 280 6.81 -8.88 -14.98
C ARG A 280 6.97 -10.35 -14.55
N LYS A 281 7.46 -10.63 -13.35
CA LYS A 281 7.91 -11.97 -12.91
C LYS A 281 8.90 -12.58 -13.90
N PHE A 282 9.84 -11.80 -14.37
CA PHE A 282 10.75 -12.10 -15.47
C PHE A 282 11.80 -13.14 -15.06
N ALA A 283 11.59 -14.41 -15.45
CA ALA A 283 12.40 -15.55 -15.02
C ALA A 283 13.85 -15.46 -15.50
N GLU A 284 14.09 -14.98 -16.70
CA GLU A 284 15.42 -14.84 -17.32
C GLU A 284 16.31 -13.83 -16.57
N ALA A 285 15.72 -12.97 -15.76
CA ALA A 285 16.46 -12.03 -14.91
C ALA A 285 17.07 -12.70 -13.66
N VAL A 286 16.69 -13.93 -13.28
CA VAL A 286 17.16 -14.59 -12.06
C VAL A 286 18.68 -14.62 -11.90
N PRO A 287 19.49 -14.96 -12.90
CA PRO A 287 20.95 -14.92 -12.78
C PRO A 287 21.52 -13.51 -12.50
N TYR A 288 20.92 -12.49 -13.09
CA TYR A 288 21.31 -11.08 -12.87
C TYR A 288 20.91 -10.61 -11.48
N LEU A 289 19.71 -10.93 -11.04
CA LEU A 289 19.20 -10.62 -9.70
C LEU A 289 20.05 -11.30 -8.63
N LYS A 290 20.42 -12.58 -8.82
CA LYS A 290 21.37 -13.29 -7.95
C LYS A 290 22.67 -12.52 -7.82
N TYR A 291 23.27 -12.15 -8.95
CA TYR A 291 24.53 -11.42 -8.94
C TYR A 291 24.42 -10.08 -8.18
N ARG A 292 23.32 -9.33 -8.38
CA ARG A 292 23.10 -8.06 -7.67
C ARG A 292 22.83 -8.28 -6.18
N ALA A 293 22.04 -9.24 -5.81
CA ALA A 293 21.76 -9.57 -4.40
C ALA A 293 23.04 -9.94 -3.63
N GLU A 294 23.94 -10.70 -4.25
CA GLU A 294 25.19 -11.13 -3.62
C GLU A 294 26.26 -10.04 -3.60
N ARG A 295 26.43 -9.28 -4.69
CA ARG A 295 27.66 -8.53 -4.98
C ARG A 295 27.49 -7.03 -5.24
N ASP A 296 26.27 -6.50 -5.33
CA ASP A 296 26.14 -5.05 -5.55
C ASP A 296 26.69 -4.27 -4.35
N GLU A 297 27.36 -3.16 -4.64
CA GLU A 297 27.92 -2.29 -3.59
C GLU A 297 26.84 -1.48 -2.87
N VAL A 298 25.69 -1.26 -3.53
CA VAL A 298 24.59 -0.45 -3.00
C VAL A 298 23.55 -1.34 -2.32
N PRO A 299 23.34 -1.20 -1.00
CA PRO A 299 22.40 -2.04 -0.24
C PRO A 299 20.98 -2.05 -0.81
N ASN A 300 20.49 -0.91 -1.30
CA ASN A 300 19.14 -0.82 -1.86
C ASN A 300 18.97 -1.63 -3.16
N VAL A 301 20.05 -1.78 -3.96
CA VAL A 301 20.04 -2.67 -5.14
C VAL A 301 19.95 -4.13 -4.71
N LYS A 302 20.70 -4.53 -3.66
CA LYS A 302 20.59 -5.89 -3.09
C LYS A 302 19.17 -6.19 -2.62
N ASP A 303 18.59 -5.28 -1.86
CA ASP A 303 17.25 -5.45 -1.32
C ASP A 303 16.20 -5.63 -2.41
N GLU A 304 16.24 -4.78 -3.45
CA GLU A 304 15.28 -4.87 -4.54
C GLU A 304 15.48 -6.13 -5.38
N ALA A 305 16.73 -6.55 -5.60
CA ALA A 305 17.04 -7.81 -6.28
C ALA A 305 16.47 -9.02 -5.50
N ILE A 306 16.58 -9.03 -4.18
CA ILE A 306 16.02 -10.10 -3.34
C ILE A 306 14.48 -10.09 -3.39
N ARG A 307 13.85 -8.90 -3.35
CA ARG A 307 12.39 -8.78 -3.49
C ARG A 307 11.91 -9.22 -4.87
N ALA A 308 12.66 -8.90 -5.91
CA ALA A 308 12.36 -9.35 -7.27
C ALA A 308 12.43 -10.89 -7.39
N LEU A 309 13.46 -11.53 -6.82
CA LEU A 309 13.52 -12.99 -6.72
C LEU A 309 12.31 -13.57 -5.99
N GLY A 310 11.89 -12.91 -4.88
CA GLY A 310 10.69 -13.31 -4.12
C GLY A 310 9.40 -13.23 -4.94
N ALA A 311 9.26 -12.24 -5.80
CA ALA A 311 8.08 -12.08 -6.65
C ALA A 311 8.07 -13.03 -7.86
N ILE A 312 9.24 -13.34 -8.43
CA ILE A 312 9.40 -14.33 -9.50
C ILE A 312 9.00 -15.72 -9.00
N ALA A 313 9.43 -16.10 -7.79
CA ALA A 313 8.98 -17.28 -7.04
C ALA A 313 9.08 -18.62 -7.77
N ASN A 314 9.89 -18.75 -8.83
CA ASN A 314 10.17 -20.01 -9.47
C ASN A 314 11.22 -20.83 -8.67
N GLU A 315 11.46 -22.08 -9.04
CA GLU A 315 12.38 -22.97 -8.33
C GLU A 315 13.81 -22.39 -8.25
N GLU A 316 14.32 -21.82 -9.34
CA GLU A 316 15.64 -21.19 -9.38
C GLU A 316 15.73 -19.99 -8.45
N ALA A 317 14.74 -19.08 -8.46
CA ALA A 317 14.69 -17.92 -7.58
C ALA A 317 14.60 -18.33 -6.11
N ASN A 318 13.76 -19.32 -5.77
CA ASN A 318 13.64 -19.83 -4.41
C ASN A 318 14.94 -20.52 -3.94
N SER A 319 15.67 -21.21 -4.82
CA SER A 319 17.00 -21.77 -4.51
C SER A 319 18.02 -20.66 -4.19
N VAL A 320 17.99 -19.55 -4.95
CA VAL A 320 18.83 -18.37 -4.66
C VAL A 320 18.47 -17.76 -3.30
N LEU A 321 17.18 -17.55 -3.02
CA LEU A 321 16.72 -17.03 -1.73
C LEU A 321 17.13 -17.93 -0.56
N GLU A 322 17.03 -19.25 -0.73
CA GLU A 322 17.48 -20.21 0.28
C GLU A 322 18.98 -20.10 0.59
N SER A 323 19.81 -19.94 -0.46
CA SER A 323 21.24 -19.71 -0.31
C SER A 323 21.53 -18.38 0.39
N LEU A 324 20.88 -17.29 -0.05
CA LEU A 324 21.05 -15.95 0.55
C LEU A 324 20.68 -15.95 2.04
N PHE A 325 19.60 -16.64 2.42
CA PHE A 325 19.16 -16.77 3.80
C PHE A 325 20.12 -17.59 4.66
N GLY A 326 20.57 -18.76 4.15
CA GLY A 326 21.35 -19.73 4.94
C GLY A 326 22.83 -19.39 5.05
N GLU A 327 23.42 -18.62 4.12
CA GLU A 327 24.85 -18.37 4.11
C GLU A 327 25.27 -17.29 5.12
N ARG A 328 26.09 -17.65 6.08
CA ARG A 328 26.57 -16.76 7.16
C ARG A 328 27.48 -15.62 6.70
N LYS A 329 28.03 -15.68 5.49
CA LYS A 329 28.81 -14.58 4.90
C LYS A 329 27.94 -13.38 4.54
N ASN A 330 26.64 -13.60 4.34
CA ASN A 330 25.70 -12.53 4.01
C ASN A 330 25.39 -11.68 5.25
N SER A 331 25.16 -10.38 5.02
CA SER A 331 24.74 -9.48 6.10
C SER A 331 23.38 -9.88 6.68
N ASP A 332 23.13 -9.53 7.92
CA ASP A 332 21.84 -9.78 8.58
C ASP A 332 20.66 -9.27 7.76
N ARG A 333 20.80 -8.08 7.16
CA ARG A 333 19.76 -7.48 6.29
C ARG A 333 19.41 -8.36 5.09
N VAL A 334 20.42 -8.86 4.37
CA VAL A 334 20.24 -9.76 3.22
C VAL A 334 19.54 -11.04 3.67
N ARG A 335 20.00 -11.64 4.77
CA ARG A 335 19.44 -12.87 5.32
C ARG A 335 17.97 -12.69 5.75
N ILE A 336 17.64 -11.58 6.39
CA ILE A 336 16.27 -11.28 6.84
C ILE A 336 15.33 -11.11 5.64
N ILE A 337 15.71 -10.30 4.62
CA ILE A 337 14.84 -10.08 3.46
C ILE A 337 14.68 -11.37 2.66
N ALA A 338 15.74 -12.18 2.52
CA ALA A 338 15.65 -13.47 1.84
C ALA A 338 14.74 -14.44 2.61
N ALA A 339 14.82 -14.48 3.94
CA ALA A 339 13.91 -15.26 4.78
C ALA A 339 12.45 -14.80 4.62
N GLU A 340 12.21 -13.47 4.62
CA GLU A 340 10.88 -12.92 4.40
C GLU A 340 10.29 -13.37 3.05
N MET A 341 11.08 -13.29 1.98
CA MET A 341 10.62 -13.65 0.64
C MET A 341 10.35 -15.14 0.51
N ILE A 342 11.26 -15.98 0.99
CA ILE A 342 11.10 -17.43 0.86
C ILE A 342 9.97 -17.98 1.75
N MET A 343 9.74 -17.34 2.92
CA MET A 343 8.62 -17.71 3.79
C MET A 343 7.26 -17.27 3.25
N LYS A 344 7.21 -16.24 2.39
CA LYS A 344 6.00 -15.90 1.63
C LYS A 344 5.70 -16.91 0.51
N ASN A 345 6.74 -17.46 -0.11
CA ASN A 345 6.60 -18.38 -1.24
C ASN A 345 6.31 -19.82 -0.81
N GLU A 346 7.11 -20.37 0.10
CA GLU A 346 7.05 -21.78 0.49
C GLU A 346 7.20 -21.94 2.03
N PRO A 347 6.24 -21.42 2.84
CA PRO A 347 6.34 -21.41 4.30
C PRO A 347 6.49 -22.81 4.88
N ASP A 348 5.70 -23.77 4.43
CA ASP A 348 5.70 -25.15 4.97
C ASP A 348 7.06 -25.85 4.76
N LYS A 349 7.71 -25.58 3.65
CA LYS A 349 9.02 -26.18 3.30
C LYS A 349 10.17 -25.61 4.15
N TYR A 350 10.15 -24.31 4.38
CA TYR A 350 11.29 -23.60 4.99
C TYR A 350 11.10 -23.25 6.46
N PHE A 351 9.93 -23.53 7.05
CA PHE A 351 9.63 -23.19 8.44
C PHE A 351 10.67 -23.76 9.43
N LYS A 352 10.99 -25.04 9.33
CA LYS A 352 12.00 -25.67 10.21
C LYS A 352 13.37 -25.00 10.10
N LYS A 353 13.79 -24.64 8.89
CA LYS A 353 15.04 -23.93 8.65
C LYS A 353 15.02 -22.54 9.30
N LEU A 354 13.90 -21.81 9.20
CA LEU A 354 13.73 -20.50 9.85
C LEU A 354 13.90 -20.61 11.37
N VAL A 355 13.29 -21.61 12.01
CA VAL A 355 13.41 -21.84 13.46
C VAL A 355 14.85 -22.17 13.86
N ILE A 356 15.54 -23.00 13.08
CA ILE A 356 16.95 -23.37 13.32
C ILE A 356 17.85 -22.12 13.26
N GLU A 357 17.70 -21.30 12.22
CA GLU A 357 18.50 -20.06 12.07
C GLU A 357 18.16 -19.01 13.12
N LEU A 358 16.90 -18.94 13.56
CA LEU A 358 16.48 -18.09 14.68
C LEU A 358 17.18 -18.50 15.98
N ASP A 359 17.20 -19.78 16.32
CA ASP A 359 17.83 -20.30 17.55
C ASP A 359 19.38 -20.18 17.49
N ASP A 360 19.98 -20.36 16.31
CA ASP A 360 21.42 -20.12 16.11
C ASP A 360 21.76 -18.63 16.31
N ALA A 361 20.96 -17.72 15.75
CA ALA A 361 21.13 -16.28 15.94
C ALA A 361 21.00 -15.87 17.42
N LYS A 362 20.06 -16.45 18.16
CA LYS A 362 19.90 -16.24 19.61
C LYS A 362 21.12 -16.71 20.38
N THR A 363 21.58 -17.92 20.10
CA THR A 363 22.73 -18.55 20.78
C THR A 363 24.02 -17.75 20.56
N LYS A 364 24.17 -17.16 19.37
CA LYS A 364 25.35 -16.37 18.99
C LYS A 364 25.23 -14.89 19.34
N ASN A 365 24.17 -14.47 20.02
CA ASN A 365 23.91 -13.08 20.38
C ASN A 365 23.84 -12.13 19.15
N GLN A 366 23.41 -12.62 17.99
CA GLN A 366 23.19 -11.82 16.76
C GLN A 366 21.84 -11.11 16.86
N THR A 367 21.75 -10.10 17.72
CA THR A 367 20.47 -9.46 18.10
C THR A 367 19.68 -8.92 16.90
N ALA A 368 20.36 -8.30 15.94
CA ALA A 368 19.69 -7.72 14.74
C ALA A 368 19.06 -8.84 13.88
N LEU A 369 19.82 -9.89 13.59
CA LEU A 369 19.34 -11.05 12.84
C LEU A 369 18.20 -11.74 13.59
N TYR A 370 18.37 -12.01 14.88
CA TYR A 370 17.37 -12.66 15.72
C TYR A 370 16.02 -11.91 15.68
N ASN A 371 16.04 -10.59 15.92
CA ASN A 371 14.82 -9.79 15.93
C ASN A 371 14.17 -9.73 14.53
N GLY A 372 14.96 -9.66 13.48
CA GLY A 372 14.47 -9.69 12.10
C GLY A 372 13.81 -11.02 11.75
N LEU A 373 14.45 -12.15 12.07
CA LEU A 373 13.89 -13.49 11.83
C LEU A 373 12.67 -13.76 12.72
N LEU A 374 12.66 -13.26 13.96
CA LEU A 374 11.51 -13.35 14.85
C LEU A 374 10.28 -12.60 14.28
N LYS A 375 10.50 -11.44 13.66
CA LYS A 375 9.45 -10.72 12.93
C LYS A 375 8.92 -11.56 11.77
N VAL A 376 9.80 -12.09 10.92
CA VAL A 376 9.42 -12.96 9.80
C VAL A 376 8.60 -14.14 10.30
N LEU A 377 9.03 -14.78 11.38
CA LEU A 377 8.31 -15.89 12.01
C LEU A 377 6.91 -15.48 12.46
N GLY A 378 6.78 -14.29 13.10
CA GLY A 378 5.50 -13.74 13.55
C GLY A 378 4.49 -13.49 12.43
N GLU A 379 4.99 -13.17 11.23
CA GLU A 379 4.18 -12.89 10.03
C GLU A 379 3.92 -14.15 9.19
N THR A 380 4.61 -15.26 9.46
CA THR A 380 4.49 -16.50 8.68
C THR A 380 3.16 -17.22 8.93
N VAL A 381 2.52 -17.64 7.85
CA VAL A 381 1.32 -18.50 7.87
C VAL A 381 1.67 -19.86 7.26
N VAL A 382 1.52 -20.92 8.06
CA VAL A 382 1.72 -22.30 7.65
C VAL A 382 0.37 -22.91 7.26
N THR A 383 0.31 -23.59 6.12
CA THR A 383 -0.95 -24.15 5.61
C THR A 383 -1.07 -25.65 5.89
N GLY A 384 0.05 -26.33 6.09
CA GLY A 384 0.13 -27.77 6.37
C GLY A 384 0.07 -28.12 7.86
N ASP A 385 0.97 -29.02 8.28
CA ASP A 385 1.09 -29.45 9.69
C ASP A 385 1.63 -28.30 10.57
N LYS A 386 0.84 -27.91 11.56
CA LYS A 386 1.14 -26.78 12.46
C LYS A 386 1.88 -27.19 13.73
N THR A 387 2.28 -28.46 13.89
CA THR A 387 2.89 -28.97 15.12
C THR A 387 4.17 -28.21 15.51
N ASP A 388 5.04 -27.92 14.55
CA ASP A 388 6.25 -27.14 14.79
C ASP A 388 5.92 -25.65 15.11
N MET A 389 4.93 -25.09 14.42
CA MET A 389 4.42 -23.72 14.69
C MET A 389 3.84 -23.62 16.10
N GLU A 390 3.03 -24.58 16.53
CA GLU A 390 2.49 -24.64 17.90
C GLU A 390 3.62 -24.74 18.94
N THR A 391 4.60 -25.58 18.68
CA THR A 391 5.73 -25.80 19.59
C THR A 391 6.55 -24.54 19.80
N ILE A 392 6.93 -23.84 18.73
CA ILE A 392 7.69 -22.57 18.84
C ILE A 392 6.84 -21.48 19.47
N THR A 393 5.57 -21.35 19.07
CA THR A 393 4.65 -20.35 19.63
C THR A 393 4.48 -20.54 21.14
N ARG A 394 4.25 -21.77 21.59
CA ARG A 394 4.16 -22.13 23.01
C ARG A 394 5.43 -21.73 23.76
N ARG A 395 6.62 -22.02 23.20
CA ARG A 395 7.90 -21.63 23.79
C ARG A 395 8.02 -20.12 23.97
N LEU A 396 7.65 -19.33 22.95
CA LEU A 396 7.70 -17.87 22.99
C LEU A 396 6.71 -17.29 24.02
N LEU A 397 5.50 -17.82 24.10
CA LEU A 397 4.49 -17.35 25.06
C LEU A 397 4.85 -17.65 26.51
N ARG A 398 5.39 -18.84 26.81
CA ARG A 398 5.73 -19.28 28.18
C ARG A 398 6.97 -18.58 28.72
N ASN A 399 8.06 -18.58 27.96
CA ASN A 399 9.39 -18.22 28.43
C ASN A 399 10.01 -17.03 27.73
N GLY A 400 9.26 -16.38 26.82
CA GLY A 400 9.76 -15.31 25.98
C GLY A 400 9.86 -13.97 26.70
N THR A 401 10.73 -13.10 26.17
CA THR A 401 10.75 -11.67 26.47
C THR A 401 9.45 -11.00 25.98
N ILE A 402 9.24 -9.73 26.31
CA ILE A 402 8.08 -8.94 25.85
C ILE A 402 7.94 -9.01 24.33
N ILE A 403 9.04 -8.87 23.59
CA ILE A 403 9.08 -8.90 22.12
C ILE A 403 8.71 -10.30 21.61
N GLU A 404 9.29 -11.34 22.19
CA GLU A 404 9.03 -12.74 21.82
C GLU A 404 7.56 -13.12 22.07
N LYS A 405 7.01 -12.75 23.22
CA LYS A 405 5.58 -12.93 23.53
C LYS A 405 4.68 -12.19 22.52
N SER A 406 5.07 -10.97 22.16
CA SER A 406 4.31 -10.18 21.18
C SER A 406 4.20 -10.91 19.82
N TYR A 407 5.33 -11.42 19.29
CA TYR A 407 5.31 -12.19 18.04
C TYR A 407 4.65 -13.56 18.20
N GLY A 408 4.80 -14.20 19.36
CA GLY A 408 4.06 -15.43 19.67
C GLY A 408 2.54 -15.26 19.63
N LEU A 409 2.02 -14.11 20.08
CA LEU A 409 0.60 -13.78 19.95
C LEU A 409 0.19 -13.53 18.50
N ASP A 410 1.04 -12.87 17.69
CA ASP A 410 0.79 -12.70 16.25
C ASP A 410 0.76 -14.05 15.53
N MET A 411 1.72 -14.94 15.81
CA MET A 411 1.73 -16.31 15.28
C MET A 411 0.45 -17.07 15.62
N ALA A 412 -0.02 -16.95 16.87
CA ALA A 412 -1.25 -17.61 17.31
C ALA A 412 -2.46 -17.15 16.52
N VAL A 413 -2.60 -15.84 16.28
CA VAL A 413 -3.70 -15.27 15.48
C VAL A 413 -3.56 -15.69 14.00
N ASN A 414 -2.40 -15.45 13.40
CA ASN A 414 -2.19 -15.67 11.97
C ASN A 414 -2.35 -17.15 11.56
N ASN A 415 -2.07 -18.07 12.49
CA ASN A 415 -2.17 -19.50 12.25
C ASN A 415 -3.39 -20.18 12.92
N ASN A 416 -4.28 -19.39 13.54
CA ASN A 416 -5.47 -19.87 14.24
C ASN A 416 -5.17 -20.96 15.29
N LEU A 417 -4.20 -20.71 16.19
CA LEU A 417 -3.73 -21.66 17.18
C LEU A 417 -4.54 -21.62 18.49
N SER A 418 -5.84 -21.83 18.44
CA SER A 418 -6.73 -21.88 19.62
C SER A 418 -6.34 -22.97 20.62
N VAL A 419 -5.62 -24.01 20.17
CA VAL A 419 -5.03 -25.06 21.02
C VAL A 419 -4.08 -24.50 22.08
N LEU A 420 -3.55 -23.27 21.93
CA LEU A 420 -2.69 -22.59 22.89
C LEU A 420 -3.48 -21.69 23.87
N SER A 421 -4.76 -21.99 24.08
CA SER A 421 -5.65 -21.20 24.96
C SER A 421 -5.08 -20.99 26.37
N ALA A 422 -4.47 -22.02 26.96
CA ALA A 422 -3.85 -21.94 28.30
C ALA A 422 -2.68 -20.94 28.34
N GLU A 423 -1.79 -20.99 27.36
CA GLU A 423 -0.65 -20.10 27.23
C GLU A 423 -1.08 -18.64 26.97
N ILE A 424 -2.05 -18.44 26.08
CA ILE A 424 -2.58 -17.11 25.75
C ILE A 424 -3.27 -16.51 27.01
N THR A 425 -4.09 -17.29 27.71
CA THR A 425 -4.71 -16.86 28.97
C THR A 425 -3.67 -16.52 30.05
N ALA A 426 -2.59 -17.28 30.16
CA ALA A 426 -1.50 -16.92 31.09
C ALA A 426 -0.86 -15.57 30.74
N VAL A 427 -0.68 -15.25 29.45
CA VAL A 427 -0.10 -13.97 29.00
C VAL A 427 -1.07 -12.78 29.24
N THR A 428 -2.39 -12.97 29.35
CA THR A 428 -3.31 -11.88 29.75
C THR A 428 -3.04 -11.36 31.18
N LYS A 429 -2.37 -12.17 32.02
CA LYS A 429 -1.94 -11.82 33.39
C LYS A 429 -0.48 -11.31 33.43
N ASP A 430 0.14 -11.01 32.28
CA ASP A 430 1.51 -10.48 32.22
C ASP A 430 1.59 -9.09 32.89
N ARG A 431 2.70 -8.83 33.60
CA ARG A 431 2.95 -7.54 34.27
C ARG A 431 3.05 -6.36 33.29
N ASN A 432 3.41 -6.63 32.06
CA ASN A 432 3.45 -5.62 31.01
C ASN A 432 2.04 -5.43 30.41
N GLU A 433 1.43 -4.28 30.69
CA GLU A 433 0.07 -3.98 30.25
C GLU A 433 -0.13 -4.05 28.73
N SER A 434 0.88 -3.69 27.92
CA SER A 434 0.77 -3.74 26.46
C SER A 434 0.64 -5.18 25.97
N ILE A 435 1.40 -6.09 26.53
CA ILE A 435 1.37 -7.53 26.23
C ILE A 435 0.08 -8.16 26.75
N SER A 436 -0.32 -7.83 27.99
CA SER A 436 -1.57 -8.27 28.58
C SER A 436 -2.78 -7.89 27.72
N ARG A 437 -2.86 -6.62 27.30
CA ARG A 437 -3.92 -6.13 26.38
C ARG A 437 -3.86 -6.80 25.01
N LYS A 438 -2.65 -7.04 24.46
CA LYS A 438 -2.50 -7.76 23.18
C LYS A 438 -2.98 -9.21 23.32
N ALA A 439 -2.67 -9.89 24.42
CA ALA A 439 -3.13 -11.25 24.69
C ALA A 439 -4.66 -11.33 24.84
N GLY A 440 -5.29 -10.33 25.50
CA GLY A 440 -6.75 -10.24 25.56
C GLY A 440 -7.39 -10.16 24.17
N ARG A 441 -6.90 -9.28 23.30
CA ARG A 441 -7.36 -9.18 21.91
C ARG A 441 -7.08 -10.45 21.09
N THR A 442 -5.98 -11.12 21.35
CA THR A 442 -5.66 -12.41 20.71
C THR A 442 -6.64 -13.49 21.13
N ALA A 443 -6.97 -13.57 22.42
CA ALA A 443 -7.96 -14.51 22.93
C ALA A 443 -9.34 -14.26 22.31
N GLU A 444 -9.78 -13.00 22.23
CA GLU A 444 -11.02 -12.60 21.56
C GLU A 444 -11.05 -13.05 20.09
N LYS A 445 -10.01 -12.76 19.32
CA LYS A 445 -9.92 -13.16 17.92
C LYS A 445 -9.94 -14.67 17.69
N LEU A 446 -9.45 -15.44 18.65
CA LEU A 446 -9.40 -16.90 18.59
C LEU A 446 -10.60 -17.58 19.28
N GLY A 447 -11.56 -16.82 19.79
CA GLY A 447 -12.74 -17.34 20.49
C GLY A 447 -12.39 -18.04 21.82
N ILE A 448 -11.30 -17.61 22.50
CA ILE A 448 -10.85 -18.16 23.77
C ILE A 448 -11.53 -17.43 24.93
N GLU A 449 -12.31 -18.12 25.72
CA GLU A 449 -12.93 -17.56 26.93
C GLU A 449 -11.85 -17.33 28.02
N ILE A 450 -11.71 -16.09 28.46
CA ILE A 450 -10.84 -15.74 29.59
C ILE A 450 -11.72 -15.77 30.86
N LEU A 451 -11.59 -16.84 31.64
CA LEU A 451 -12.22 -16.89 32.96
C LEU A 451 -11.52 -15.87 33.88
N ASN A 452 -12.21 -14.80 34.23
CA ASN A 452 -11.78 -13.88 35.29
C ASN A 452 -11.98 -14.60 36.63
N GLU A 453 -10.88 -15.14 37.19
CA GLU A 453 -10.84 -15.57 38.58
C GLU A 453 -10.62 -14.38 39.52
#